data_b3e748211557303881c7a2d55478d798
#
_entry.id   b3e748211557303881c7a2d55478d798
#
_cell.length_a   1.000
_cell.length_b   1.000
_cell.length_c   1.000
_cell.angle_alpha   90.00
_cell.angle_beta   90.00
_cell.angle_gamma   90.00
#
_symmetry.space_group_name_H-M   'P 1'
#
loop_
_entity.id
_entity.type
_entity.pdbx_description
1 polymer ?
#
loop_
_entity_poly.entity_id
_entity_poly.type
_entity_poly.pdbx_seq_one_letter_code
_entity_poly.pdbx_strand_id
1 'polypeptide(L)'
;MLSKVLSLKTVSDIIIVEGGSSDETFVRALRIAEANPGRISVLKQHGTGKFDAVKLGARWAKEEFLIIWDADGTVPLASTERAITHSLKTGCPTIGDRFKGEMEPGSMRLLNRLGNWAFAIAWTPILLRKPVDLLCGTKILPTKIFEVLPPLIERFDPYGDFTLLAATKFEGYSIDFIPVDYQARRYGSTNIKRWRGGLQLLLTTLLIYRWILVRKFTRGQ
;
A
#
# COMPACT_ATOMS: atom_id res chain seq x y z
N MET A 1 -6.12 -11.82 13.80
CA MET A 1 -5.36 -10.70 13.21
C MET A 1 -5.76 -9.38 13.86
N LEU A 2 -7.01 -8.94 13.77
CA LEU A 2 -7.48 -7.65 14.34
C LEU A 2 -7.18 -7.48 15.84
N SER A 3 -7.35 -8.54 16.66
CA SER A 3 -7.01 -8.49 18.09
C SER A 3 -5.56 -8.12 18.37
N LYS A 4 -4.63 -8.53 17.50
CA LYS A 4 -3.22 -8.15 17.59
C LYS A 4 -2.97 -6.70 17.18
N VAL A 5 -3.70 -6.18 16.17
CA VAL A 5 -3.59 -4.76 15.77
C VAL A 5 -4.14 -3.85 16.86
N LEU A 6 -5.21 -4.25 17.52
CA LEU A 6 -5.79 -3.52 18.64
C LEU A 6 -4.83 -3.35 19.82
N SER A 7 -3.84 -4.23 19.97
CA SER A 7 -2.82 -4.11 21.03
C SER A 7 -1.73 -3.07 20.71
N LEU A 8 -1.62 -2.60 19.47
CA LEU A 8 -0.67 -1.57 19.09
C LEU A 8 -1.11 -0.21 19.61
N LYS A 9 -0.36 0.33 20.57
CA LYS A 9 -0.63 1.65 21.16
C LYS A 9 -0.40 2.81 20.18
N THR A 10 0.39 2.57 19.14
CA THR A 10 0.74 3.55 18.10
C THR A 10 -0.32 3.67 17.00
N VAL A 11 -1.35 2.84 17.04
CA VAL A 11 -2.47 2.88 16.09
C VAL A 11 -3.69 3.39 16.83
N SER A 12 -4.15 4.59 16.49
CA SER A 12 -5.33 5.23 17.09
C SER A 12 -6.62 4.62 16.56
N ASP A 13 -6.78 4.61 15.23
CA ASP A 13 -7.99 4.18 14.55
C ASP A 13 -7.68 3.04 13.56
N ILE A 14 -8.63 2.12 13.41
CA ILE A 14 -8.58 1.04 12.44
C ILE A 14 -9.79 1.18 11.50
N ILE A 15 -9.52 1.32 10.22
CA ILE A 15 -10.54 1.42 9.19
C ILE A 15 -10.51 0.14 8.36
N ILE A 16 -11.55 -0.66 8.46
CA ILE A 16 -11.73 -1.88 7.69
C ILE A 16 -12.58 -1.55 6.48
N VAL A 17 -12.04 -1.74 5.30
CA VAL A 17 -12.79 -1.57 4.04
C VAL A 17 -13.06 -2.95 3.45
N GLU A 18 -14.31 -3.33 3.39
CA GLU A 18 -14.77 -4.62 2.89
C GLU A 18 -15.16 -4.49 1.41
N GLY A 19 -14.57 -5.35 0.57
CA GLY A 19 -14.61 -5.26 -0.89
C GLY A 19 -15.62 -6.16 -1.59
N GLY A 20 -16.72 -6.53 -0.93
CA GLY A 20 -17.78 -7.36 -1.53
C GLY A 20 -17.54 -8.86 -1.38
N SER A 21 -17.04 -9.31 -0.23
CA SER A 21 -16.90 -10.72 0.09
C SER A 21 -18.26 -11.43 0.06
N SER A 22 -18.27 -12.63 -0.45
CA SER A 22 -19.47 -13.50 -0.47
C SER A 22 -19.67 -14.28 0.83
N ASP A 23 -18.74 -14.18 1.78
CA ASP A 23 -18.76 -14.85 3.08
C ASP A 23 -19.16 -13.92 4.23
N GLU A 24 -19.04 -14.37 5.46
CA GLU A 24 -19.38 -13.60 6.66
C GLU A 24 -18.35 -12.51 7.04
N THR A 25 -17.38 -12.19 6.18
CA THR A 25 -16.30 -11.25 6.50
C THR A 25 -16.84 -9.90 6.97
N PHE A 26 -17.81 -9.33 6.27
CA PHE A 26 -18.43 -8.04 6.64
C PHE A 26 -19.11 -8.10 8.01
N VAL A 27 -19.93 -9.13 8.25
CA VAL A 27 -20.66 -9.31 9.52
C VAL A 27 -19.69 -9.51 10.68
N ARG A 28 -18.62 -10.27 10.48
CA ARG A 28 -17.57 -10.46 11.49
C ARG A 28 -16.82 -9.16 11.78
N ALA A 29 -16.54 -8.36 10.76
CA ALA A 29 -15.91 -7.06 10.94
C ALA A 29 -16.79 -6.11 11.75
N LEU A 30 -18.10 -6.05 11.47
CA LEU A 30 -19.08 -5.25 12.23
C LEU A 30 -19.12 -5.66 13.70
N ARG A 31 -19.22 -6.96 14.03
CA ARG A 31 -19.22 -7.44 15.42
C ARG A 31 -17.97 -7.01 16.19
N ILE A 32 -16.81 -7.03 15.52
CA ILE A 32 -15.56 -6.58 16.16
C ILE A 32 -15.57 -5.07 16.36
N ALA A 33 -16.11 -4.29 15.43
CA ALA A 33 -16.25 -2.84 15.56
C ALA A 33 -17.21 -2.47 16.71
N GLU A 34 -18.35 -3.16 16.83
CA GLU A 34 -19.30 -2.98 17.93
C GLU A 34 -18.66 -3.26 19.29
N ALA A 35 -17.76 -4.24 19.38
CA ALA A 35 -17.02 -4.55 20.60
C ALA A 35 -15.86 -3.54 20.88
N ASN A 36 -15.53 -2.67 19.93
CA ASN A 36 -14.44 -1.67 20.04
C ASN A 36 -14.90 -0.30 19.55
N PRO A 37 -15.92 0.31 20.17
CA PRO A 37 -16.50 1.55 19.73
C PRO A 37 -15.48 2.69 19.74
N GLY A 38 -15.52 3.52 18.71
CA GLY A 38 -14.62 4.66 18.55
C GLY A 38 -13.19 4.30 18.08
N ARG A 39 -12.88 3.00 17.96
CA ARG A 39 -11.55 2.55 17.54
C ARG A 39 -11.53 1.79 16.22
N ILE A 40 -12.65 1.20 15.84
CA ILE A 40 -12.79 0.47 14.57
C ILE A 40 -13.98 1.03 13.80
N SER A 41 -13.73 1.39 12.56
CA SER A 41 -14.76 1.72 11.57
C SER A 41 -14.78 0.65 10.49
N VAL A 42 -15.98 0.24 10.06
CA VAL A 42 -16.18 -0.71 8.97
C VAL A 42 -16.90 -0.02 7.84
N LEU A 43 -16.29 -0.03 6.67
CA LEU A 43 -16.82 0.58 5.45
C LEU A 43 -17.06 -0.50 4.41
N LYS A 44 -18.15 -0.36 3.66
CA LYS A 44 -18.42 -1.20 2.50
C LYS A 44 -17.96 -0.49 1.24
N GLN A 45 -17.11 -1.13 0.46
CA GLN A 45 -16.64 -0.60 -0.82
C GLN A 45 -17.78 -0.62 -1.84
N HIS A 46 -17.97 0.47 -2.58
CA HIS A 46 -18.91 0.54 -3.70
C HIS A 46 -18.23 0.34 -5.05
N GLY A 47 -16.96 0.70 -5.16
CA GLY A 47 -16.13 0.50 -6.34
C GLY A 47 -15.50 -0.91 -6.38
N THR A 48 -14.44 -1.05 -7.13
CA THR A 48 -13.74 -2.33 -7.29
C THR A 48 -12.22 -2.17 -7.18
N GLY A 49 -11.57 -3.19 -6.62
CA GLY A 49 -10.11 -3.27 -6.54
C GLY A 49 -9.52 -2.64 -5.28
N LYS A 50 -8.26 -2.98 -5.03
CA LYS A 50 -7.56 -2.59 -3.81
C LYS A 50 -7.44 -1.07 -3.67
N PHE A 51 -7.11 -0.37 -4.75
CA PHE A 51 -6.87 1.07 -4.67
C PHE A 51 -8.13 1.87 -4.33
N ASP A 52 -9.30 1.45 -4.85
CA ASP A 52 -10.57 2.07 -4.49
C ASP A 52 -10.88 1.90 -2.99
N ALA A 53 -10.65 0.70 -2.45
CA ALA A 53 -10.78 0.44 -1.01
C ALA A 53 -9.83 1.31 -0.18
N VAL A 54 -8.57 1.43 -0.59
CA VAL A 54 -7.57 2.28 0.09
C VAL A 54 -7.99 3.76 0.08
N LYS A 55 -8.47 4.27 -1.04
CA LYS A 55 -8.97 5.65 -1.13
C LYS A 55 -10.21 5.89 -0.25
N LEU A 56 -11.10 4.93 -0.21
CA LEU A 56 -12.26 5.02 0.68
C LEU A 56 -11.80 5.09 2.14
N GLY A 57 -10.90 4.21 2.56
CA GLY A 57 -10.33 4.24 3.92
C GLY A 57 -9.60 5.54 4.23
N ALA A 58 -8.81 6.06 3.29
CA ALA A 58 -8.07 7.30 3.46
C ALA A 58 -8.97 8.53 3.72
N ARG A 59 -10.18 8.59 3.13
CA ARG A 59 -11.16 9.66 3.38
C ARG A 59 -11.68 9.66 4.84
N TRP A 60 -11.57 8.54 5.52
CA TRP A 60 -11.98 8.40 6.92
C TRP A 60 -10.82 8.52 7.91
N ALA A 61 -9.58 8.50 7.41
CA ALA A 61 -8.39 8.67 8.22
C ALA A 61 -8.32 10.11 8.77
N LYS A 62 -8.08 10.23 10.09
CA LYS A 62 -8.01 11.52 10.79
C LYS A 62 -6.57 11.90 11.13
N GLU A 63 -5.68 10.93 11.15
CA GLU A 63 -4.30 11.11 11.54
C GLU A 63 -3.45 11.63 10.37
N GLU A 64 -2.32 12.24 10.70
CA GLU A 64 -1.36 12.74 9.72
C GLU A 64 -0.80 11.62 8.81
N PHE A 65 -0.59 10.44 9.39
CA PHE A 65 -0.12 9.25 8.66
C PHE A 65 -1.17 8.15 8.70
N LEU A 66 -1.36 7.49 7.59
CA LEU A 66 -2.15 6.26 7.51
C LEU A 66 -1.26 5.07 7.17
N ILE A 67 -1.70 3.91 7.61
CA ILE A 67 -1.05 2.62 7.37
C ILE A 67 -1.94 1.81 6.44
N ILE A 68 -1.41 1.42 5.30
CA ILE A 68 -2.02 0.42 4.44
C ILE A 68 -1.45 -0.93 4.86
N TRP A 69 -2.32 -1.86 5.20
CA TRP A 69 -1.93 -3.21 5.59
C TRP A 69 -2.87 -4.25 4.99
N ASP A 70 -2.32 -5.17 4.22
CA ASP A 70 -3.09 -6.21 3.57
C ASP A 70 -3.64 -7.21 4.61
N ALA A 71 -4.95 -7.48 4.56
CA ALA A 71 -5.64 -8.34 5.50
C ALA A 71 -5.32 -9.85 5.34
N ASP A 72 -4.44 -10.22 4.40
CA ASP A 72 -4.06 -11.62 4.13
C ASP A 72 -2.98 -12.17 5.08
N GLY A 73 -2.41 -11.30 5.92
CA GLY A 73 -1.42 -11.68 6.92
C GLY A 73 -0.07 -12.10 6.37
N THR A 74 0.22 -11.81 5.10
CA THR A 74 1.51 -12.17 4.47
C THR A 74 2.68 -11.36 5.02
N VAL A 75 2.45 -10.16 5.51
CA VAL A 75 3.43 -9.38 6.27
C VAL A 75 3.09 -9.49 7.77
N PRO A 76 3.97 -10.06 8.62
CA PRO A 76 3.73 -10.19 10.04
C PRO A 76 3.54 -8.85 10.74
N LEU A 77 2.72 -8.83 11.79
CA LEU A 77 2.46 -7.62 12.57
C LEU A 77 3.74 -6.99 13.12
N ALA A 78 4.69 -7.80 13.60
CA ALA A 78 5.97 -7.32 14.11
C ALA A 78 6.77 -6.54 13.06
N SER A 79 6.74 -6.97 11.79
CA SER A 79 7.38 -6.24 10.68
C SER A 79 6.66 -4.92 10.40
N THR A 80 5.32 -4.93 10.45
CA THR A 80 4.51 -3.71 10.30
C THR A 80 4.76 -2.73 11.45
N GLU A 81 4.87 -3.21 12.68
CA GLU A 81 5.17 -2.39 13.86
C GLU A 81 6.56 -1.74 13.78
N ARG A 82 7.57 -2.47 13.29
CA ARG A 82 8.89 -1.88 12.99
C ARG A 82 8.78 -0.73 11.97
N ALA A 83 7.95 -0.92 10.93
CA ALA A 83 7.72 0.11 9.91
C ALA A 83 7.03 1.35 10.48
N ILE A 84 6.02 1.16 11.31
CA ILE A 84 5.31 2.24 12.01
C ILE A 84 6.28 3.02 12.91
N THR A 85 7.03 2.30 13.74
CA THR A 85 7.99 2.91 14.68
C THR A 85 9.06 3.71 13.92
N HIS A 86 9.56 3.19 12.79
CA HIS A 86 10.50 3.90 11.94
C HIS A 86 9.89 5.19 11.39
N SER A 87 8.69 5.12 10.80
CA SER A 87 8.02 6.28 10.23
C SER A 87 7.73 7.36 11.27
N LEU A 88 7.24 6.99 12.45
CA LEU A 88 6.99 7.93 13.54
C LEU A 88 8.27 8.60 14.06
N LYS A 89 9.38 7.85 14.11
CA LYS A 89 10.68 8.37 14.57
C LYS A 89 11.31 9.33 13.57
N THR A 90 11.18 9.06 12.28
CA THR A 90 11.86 9.82 11.20
C THR A 90 10.99 10.90 10.58
N GLY A 91 9.65 10.82 10.76
CA GLY A 91 8.69 11.64 10.01
C GLY A 91 8.62 11.29 8.52
N CYS A 92 9.28 10.20 8.08
CA CYS A 92 9.35 9.81 6.68
C CYS A 92 8.29 8.78 6.33
N PRO A 93 7.61 8.91 5.17
CA PRO A 93 6.84 7.83 4.58
C PRO A 93 7.68 6.56 4.48
N THR A 94 7.13 5.44 4.92
CA THR A 94 7.88 4.19 5.03
C THR A 94 7.16 3.07 4.31
N ILE A 95 7.91 2.29 3.52
CA ILE A 95 7.40 1.15 2.75
C ILE A 95 8.17 -0.09 3.12
N GLY A 96 7.46 -1.21 3.24
CA GLY A 96 8.07 -2.50 3.48
C GLY A 96 8.90 -2.97 2.28
N ASP A 97 10.07 -3.53 2.52
CA ASP A 97 10.93 -4.17 1.52
C ASP A 97 11.08 -5.66 1.83
N ARG A 98 10.31 -6.49 1.13
CA ARG A 98 10.30 -7.95 1.30
C ARG A 98 11.59 -8.61 0.82
N PHE A 99 12.34 -7.95 -0.07
CA PHE A 99 13.60 -8.50 -0.57
C PHE A 99 14.74 -8.40 0.43
N LYS A 100 14.59 -7.57 1.46
CA LYS A 100 15.55 -7.41 2.54
C LYS A 100 15.15 -8.08 3.85
N GLY A 101 13.91 -8.56 3.96
CA GLY A 101 13.42 -9.33 5.09
C GLY A 101 13.55 -10.84 4.88
N GLU A 102 13.13 -11.59 5.87
CA GLU A 102 13.02 -13.04 5.76
C GLU A 102 11.82 -13.42 4.90
N MET A 103 12.05 -14.25 3.90
CA MET A 103 11.00 -14.69 2.97
C MET A 103 10.77 -16.19 3.12
N GLU A 104 9.55 -16.57 3.54
CA GLU A 104 9.16 -17.98 3.64
C GLU A 104 9.27 -18.66 2.25
N PRO A 105 9.84 -19.86 2.16
CA PRO A 105 9.91 -20.59 0.90
C PRO A 105 8.53 -20.72 0.22
N GLY A 106 8.46 -20.38 -1.07
CA GLY A 106 7.21 -20.43 -1.83
C GLY A 106 6.24 -19.26 -1.61
N SER A 107 6.50 -18.31 -0.69
CA SER A 107 5.65 -17.14 -0.45
C SER A 107 5.54 -16.21 -1.66
N MET A 108 6.60 -16.11 -2.45
CA MET A 108 6.63 -15.30 -3.68
C MET A 108 7.10 -16.13 -4.87
N ARG A 109 6.31 -16.16 -5.94
CA ARG A 109 6.69 -16.85 -7.20
C ARG A 109 7.83 -16.11 -7.89
N LEU A 110 8.74 -16.87 -8.51
CA LEU A 110 9.91 -16.32 -9.19
C LEU A 110 9.57 -15.23 -10.21
N LEU A 111 8.52 -15.46 -11.03
CA LEU A 111 8.08 -14.48 -12.04
C LEU A 111 7.62 -13.16 -11.41
N ASN A 112 6.93 -13.20 -10.26
CA ASN A 112 6.52 -11.99 -9.54
C ASN A 112 7.74 -11.24 -8.97
N ARG A 113 8.74 -11.99 -8.50
CA ARG A 113 10.01 -11.43 -8.02
C ARG A 113 10.79 -10.72 -9.13
N LEU A 114 10.90 -11.38 -10.30
CA LEU A 114 11.55 -10.79 -11.46
C LEU A 114 10.81 -9.56 -12.00
N GLY A 115 9.47 -9.62 -12.06
CA GLY A 115 8.65 -8.48 -12.46
C GLY A 115 8.80 -7.29 -11.52
N ASN A 116 8.76 -7.52 -10.20
CA ASN A 116 8.96 -6.46 -9.22
C ASN A 116 10.37 -5.85 -9.34
N TRP A 117 11.39 -6.67 -9.53
CA TRP A 117 12.76 -6.19 -9.74
C TRP A 117 12.88 -5.34 -11.01
N ALA A 118 12.27 -5.75 -12.12
CA ALA A 118 12.26 -4.97 -13.35
C ALA A 118 11.59 -3.59 -13.16
N PHE A 119 10.45 -3.54 -12.47
CA PHE A 119 9.82 -2.27 -12.12
C PHE A 119 10.68 -1.44 -11.16
N ALA A 120 11.32 -2.06 -10.17
CA ALA A 120 12.23 -1.35 -9.27
C ALA A 120 13.37 -0.66 -10.03
N ILE A 121 13.97 -1.33 -11.03
CA ILE A 121 14.97 -0.71 -11.91
C ILE A 121 14.35 0.45 -12.69
N ALA A 122 13.20 0.26 -13.33
CA ALA A 122 12.51 1.30 -14.07
C ALA A 122 12.18 2.53 -13.19
N TRP A 123 11.96 2.34 -11.90
CA TRP A 123 11.65 3.41 -10.95
C TRP A 123 12.87 4.07 -10.30
N THR A 124 14.08 3.55 -10.52
CA THR A 124 15.32 4.12 -9.96
C THR A 124 15.49 5.61 -10.27
N PRO A 125 15.24 6.11 -11.50
CA PRO A 125 15.35 7.55 -11.80
C PRO A 125 14.28 8.42 -11.11
N ILE A 126 13.12 7.84 -10.78
CA ILE A 126 12.04 8.54 -10.07
C ILE A 126 12.37 8.64 -8.58
N LEU A 127 12.79 7.53 -7.99
CA LEU A 127 13.09 7.44 -6.57
C LEU A 127 14.47 7.98 -6.21
N LEU A 128 15.38 8.15 -7.20
CA LEU A 128 16.78 8.54 -7.03
C LEU A 128 17.54 7.63 -6.06
N ARG A 129 17.22 6.34 -6.10
CA ARG A 129 17.83 5.30 -5.24
C ARG A 129 17.84 3.93 -5.90
N LYS A 130 18.62 2.99 -5.34
CA LYS A 130 18.72 1.60 -5.82
C LYS A 130 17.36 0.89 -5.81
N PRO A 131 17.19 -0.10 -6.67
CA PRO A 131 15.98 -0.91 -6.73
C PRO A 131 15.53 -1.45 -5.37
N VAL A 132 14.25 -1.36 -5.12
CA VAL A 132 13.57 -1.76 -3.88
C VAL A 132 12.24 -2.43 -4.21
N ASP A 133 11.58 -3.01 -3.22
CA ASP A 133 10.26 -3.58 -3.39
C ASP A 133 9.17 -2.49 -3.49
N LEU A 134 8.69 -2.24 -4.70
CA LEU A 134 7.64 -1.24 -4.96
C LEU A 134 6.23 -1.76 -4.69
N LEU A 135 6.04 -3.08 -4.69
CA LEU A 135 4.74 -3.74 -4.63
C LEU A 135 4.44 -4.35 -3.26
N CYS A 136 5.18 -3.97 -2.22
CA CYS A 136 4.83 -4.34 -0.86
C CYS A 136 3.54 -3.64 -0.42
N GLY A 137 2.57 -4.40 0.08
CA GLY A 137 1.29 -3.86 0.54
C GLY A 137 1.39 -3.04 1.83
N THR A 138 2.44 -3.23 2.62
CA THR A 138 2.66 -2.46 3.85
C THR A 138 3.27 -1.11 3.53
N LYS A 139 2.49 -0.06 3.70
CA LYS A 139 2.90 1.33 3.45
C LYS A 139 2.40 2.24 4.57
N ILE A 140 3.27 3.09 5.07
CA ILE A 140 2.94 4.18 5.97
C ILE A 140 3.12 5.48 5.20
N LEU A 141 2.04 6.21 4.97
CA LEU A 141 2.01 7.34 4.05
C LEU A 141 1.29 8.54 4.69
N PRO A 142 1.69 9.77 4.39
CA PRO A 142 0.95 10.94 4.82
C PRO A 142 -0.46 10.94 4.23
N THR A 143 -1.47 11.17 5.05
CA THR A 143 -2.88 11.16 4.62
C THR A 143 -3.15 12.19 3.52
N LYS A 144 -2.48 13.32 3.58
CA LYS A 144 -2.65 14.40 2.59
C LYS A 144 -2.29 14.04 1.14
N ILE A 145 -1.48 12.98 0.90
CA ILE A 145 -1.16 12.58 -0.47
C ILE A 145 -2.39 12.14 -1.26
N PHE A 146 -3.46 11.73 -0.57
CA PHE A 146 -4.70 11.30 -1.22
C PHE A 146 -5.49 12.45 -1.83
N GLU A 147 -5.20 13.71 -1.47
CA GLU A 147 -5.81 14.91 -2.04
C GLU A 147 -5.16 15.32 -3.39
N VAL A 148 -3.93 14.86 -3.64
CA VAL A 148 -3.13 15.25 -4.80
C VAL A 148 -2.86 14.11 -5.79
N LEU A 149 -3.60 13.02 -5.67
CA LEU A 149 -3.48 11.89 -6.58
C LEU A 149 -3.72 12.32 -8.04
N PRO A 150 -2.88 11.90 -8.98
CA PRO A 150 -3.06 12.25 -10.38
C PRO A 150 -4.21 11.44 -11.02
N PRO A 151 -5.37 12.08 -11.36
CA PRO A 151 -6.58 11.35 -11.75
C PRO A 151 -6.42 10.43 -12.95
N LEU A 152 -5.59 10.84 -13.93
CA LEU A 152 -5.32 10.02 -15.11
C LEU A 152 -4.58 8.73 -14.75
N ILE A 153 -3.60 8.81 -13.86
CA ILE A 153 -2.77 7.65 -13.45
C ILE A 153 -3.58 6.74 -12.57
N GLU A 154 -4.32 7.30 -11.62
CA GLU A 154 -5.21 6.60 -10.71
C GLU A 154 -6.16 5.64 -11.44
N ARG A 155 -6.69 6.07 -12.58
CA ARG A 155 -7.61 5.27 -13.39
C ARG A 155 -7.00 3.97 -13.94
N PHE A 156 -5.68 3.94 -14.14
CA PHE A 156 -4.96 2.81 -14.72
C PHE A 156 -4.23 1.94 -13.69
N ASP A 157 -4.12 2.40 -12.44
CA ASP A 157 -3.46 1.66 -11.35
C ASP A 157 -4.49 1.00 -10.42
N PRO A 158 -4.86 -0.27 -10.64
CA PRO A 158 -5.87 -0.94 -9.84
C PRO A 158 -5.40 -1.29 -8.42
N TYR A 159 -4.09 -1.25 -8.20
CA TYR A 159 -3.47 -1.57 -6.91
C TYR A 159 -3.13 -0.33 -6.08
N GLY A 160 -2.90 0.80 -6.74
CA GLY A 160 -2.51 2.06 -6.13
C GLY A 160 -1.04 2.17 -5.76
N ASP A 161 -0.28 1.08 -5.88
CA ASP A 161 1.09 1.02 -5.39
C ASP A 161 1.98 2.08 -6.06
N PHE A 162 1.91 2.22 -7.36
CA PHE A 162 2.73 3.16 -8.12
C PHE A 162 2.21 4.59 -8.02
N THR A 163 0.89 4.77 -8.06
CA THR A 163 0.26 6.09 -7.92
C THR A 163 0.57 6.72 -6.58
N LEU A 164 0.48 5.95 -5.49
CA LEU A 164 0.79 6.41 -4.13
C LEU A 164 2.27 6.77 -3.98
N LEU A 165 3.18 5.94 -4.51
CA LEU A 165 4.61 6.25 -4.52
C LEU A 165 4.92 7.53 -5.29
N ALA A 166 4.35 7.69 -6.49
CA ALA A 166 4.52 8.88 -7.30
C ALA A 166 4.01 10.12 -6.56
N ALA A 167 2.78 10.09 -6.03
CA ALA A 167 2.21 11.21 -5.28
C ALA A 167 3.09 11.58 -4.08
N THR A 168 3.53 10.60 -3.29
CA THR A 168 4.40 10.82 -2.13
C THR A 168 5.72 11.49 -2.55
N LYS A 169 6.35 11.00 -3.61
CA LYS A 169 7.60 11.57 -4.11
C LYS A 169 7.41 12.99 -4.64
N PHE A 170 6.28 13.26 -5.30
CA PHE A 170 5.97 14.57 -5.86
C PHE A 170 5.64 15.64 -4.83
N GLU A 171 5.08 15.23 -3.69
CA GLU A 171 4.88 16.12 -2.54
C GLU A 171 6.20 16.41 -1.79
N GLY A 172 7.33 15.98 -2.35
CA GLY A 172 8.67 16.29 -1.83
C GLY A 172 9.16 15.37 -0.72
N TYR A 173 8.39 14.31 -0.39
CA TYR A 173 8.82 13.40 0.67
C TYR A 173 10.00 12.53 0.24
N SER A 174 10.93 12.32 1.16
CA SER A 174 11.85 11.19 1.11
C SER A 174 11.11 9.94 1.56
N ILE A 175 11.23 8.84 0.81
CA ILE A 175 10.55 7.59 1.13
C ILE A 175 11.58 6.60 1.65
N ASP A 176 11.35 6.06 2.84
CA ASP A 176 12.20 5.01 3.39
C ASP A 176 11.65 3.62 3.09
N PHE A 177 12.58 2.68 2.85
CA PHE A 177 12.26 1.28 2.60
C PHE A 177 12.95 0.43 3.66
N ILE A 178 12.16 -0.27 4.46
CA ILE A 178 12.67 -1.06 5.56
C ILE A 178 12.39 -2.55 5.39
N PRO A 179 13.26 -3.44 5.88
CA PRO A 179 13.04 -4.88 5.79
C PRO A 179 11.73 -5.30 6.46
N VAL A 180 10.90 -6.05 5.73
CA VAL A 180 9.72 -6.73 6.28
C VAL A 180 9.76 -8.19 5.90
N ASP A 181 9.41 -9.06 6.84
CA ASP A 181 9.31 -10.49 6.59
C ASP A 181 8.09 -10.79 5.73
N TYR A 182 8.13 -11.86 4.96
CA TYR A 182 7.05 -12.21 4.05
C TYR A 182 6.72 -13.69 4.15
N GLN A 183 5.50 -13.98 4.58
CA GLN A 183 5.00 -15.33 4.79
C GLN A 183 4.11 -15.77 3.63
N ALA A 184 4.01 -17.08 3.45
CA ALA A 184 3.08 -17.65 2.51
C ALA A 184 1.64 -17.35 2.94
N ARG A 185 0.79 -17.02 1.97
CA ARG A 185 -0.62 -16.76 2.20
C ARG A 185 -1.29 -18.04 2.72
N ARG A 186 -1.96 -17.93 3.87
CA ARG A 186 -2.67 -19.07 4.51
C ARG A 186 -4.14 -19.13 4.13
N TYR A 187 -4.74 -18.01 3.68
CA TYR A 187 -6.16 -17.87 3.38
C TYR A 187 -6.38 -17.14 2.07
N GLY A 188 -7.45 -17.52 1.36
CA GLY A 188 -7.85 -16.89 0.11
C GLY A 188 -6.91 -17.19 -1.06
N SER A 189 -7.25 -16.67 -2.22
CA SER A 189 -6.45 -16.76 -3.45
C SER A 189 -6.04 -15.37 -3.93
N THR A 190 -5.00 -15.31 -4.77
CA THR A 190 -4.62 -14.03 -5.40
C THR A 190 -5.57 -13.72 -6.56
N ASN A 191 -6.21 -12.57 -6.52
CA ASN A 191 -7.08 -12.07 -7.60
C ASN A 191 -6.28 -11.40 -8.74
N ILE A 192 -4.95 -11.36 -8.64
CA ILE A 192 -4.11 -10.71 -9.64
C ILE A 192 -3.98 -11.58 -10.88
N LYS A 193 -4.59 -11.17 -11.98
CA LYS A 193 -4.34 -11.73 -13.32
C LYS A 193 -2.99 -11.23 -13.79
N ARG A 194 -1.93 -12.07 -13.71
CA ARG A 194 -0.52 -11.69 -13.85
C ARG A 194 -0.20 -10.86 -15.09
N TRP A 195 -0.56 -11.35 -16.27
CA TRP A 195 -0.27 -10.67 -17.52
C TRP A 195 -0.99 -9.33 -17.63
N ARG A 196 -2.28 -9.30 -17.28
CA ARG A 196 -3.07 -8.08 -17.28
C ARG A 196 -2.57 -7.09 -16.24
N GLY A 197 -2.27 -7.57 -15.02
CA GLY A 197 -1.72 -6.74 -13.94
C GLY A 197 -0.34 -6.18 -14.29
N GLY A 198 0.55 -7.00 -14.86
CA GLY A 198 1.86 -6.54 -15.32
C GLY A 198 1.77 -5.47 -16.41
N LEU A 199 0.88 -5.63 -17.38
CA LEU A 199 0.64 -4.62 -18.40
C LEU A 199 0.07 -3.32 -17.81
N GLN A 200 -0.87 -3.42 -16.88
CA GLN A 200 -1.42 -2.25 -16.18
C GLN A 200 -0.33 -1.48 -15.43
N LEU A 201 0.53 -2.17 -14.68
CA LEU A 201 1.66 -1.55 -13.98
C LEU A 201 2.66 -0.91 -14.95
N LEU A 202 2.91 -1.52 -16.11
CA LEU A 202 3.76 -0.92 -17.15
C LEU A 202 3.15 0.37 -17.69
N LEU A 203 1.87 0.35 -18.05
CA LEU A 203 1.15 1.54 -18.51
C LEU A 203 1.14 2.64 -17.43
N THR A 204 0.89 2.28 -16.18
CA THR A 204 0.96 3.20 -15.05
C THR A 204 2.35 3.84 -14.93
N THR A 205 3.41 3.05 -15.05
CA THR A 205 4.80 3.55 -15.03
C THR A 205 5.05 4.57 -16.16
N LEU A 206 4.63 4.26 -17.39
CA LEU A 206 4.78 5.18 -18.54
C LEU A 206 3.99 6.47 -18.34
N LEU A 207 2.77 6.40 -17.82
CA LEU A 207 1.95 7.57 -17.50
C LEU A 207 2.59 8.43 -16.41
N ILE A 208 3.21 7.82 -15.40
CA ILE A 208 3.95 8.53 -14.35
C ILE A 208 5.15 9.26 -14.95
N TYR A 209 5.94 8.62 -15.79
CA TYR A 209 7.05 9.29 -16.49
C TYR A 209 6.58 10.49 -17.30
N ARG A 210 5.50 10.33 -18.09
CA ARG A 210 4.90 11.44 -18.85
C ARG A 210 4.44 12.57 -17.91
N TRP A 211 3.79 12.25 -16.82
CA TRP A 211 3.30 13.22 -15.85
C TRP A 211 4.46 14.01 -15.21
N ILE A 212 5.57 13.32 -14.88
CA ILE A 212 6.79 13.94 -14.38
C ILE A 212 7.36 14.96 -15.39
N LEU A 213 7.49 14.54 -16.63
CA LEU A 213 8.03 15.41 -17.69
C LEU A 213 7.17 16.67 -17.86
N VAL A 214 5.86 16.51 -17.97
CA VAL A 214 4.94 17.65 -18.11
C VAL A 214 5.06 18.63 -16.93
N ARG A 215 5.08 18.14 -15.68
CA ARG A 215 5.19 19.00 -14.49
C ARG A 215 6.55 19.72 -14.37
N LYS A 216 7.64 19.09 -14.81
CA LYS A 216 8.94 19.78 -14.86
C LYS A 216 8.91 20.97 -15.82
N PHE A 217 8.26 20.83 -16.96
CA PHE A 217 8.11 21.93 -17.92
C PHE A 217 7.19 23.05 -17.41
N THR A 218 6.14 22.76 -16.65
CA THR A 218 5.20 23.76 -16.12
C THR A 218 5.69 24.47 -14.85
N ARG A 219 6.61 23.90 -14.09
CA ARG A 219 7.21 24.53 -12.89
C ARG A 219 8.51 25.29 -13.21
N GLY A 220 9.04 25.19 -14.41
CA GLY A 220 10.23 25.92 -14.88
C GLY A 220 9.91 27.22 -15.62
N GLN A 221 8.63 27.60 -15.65
CA GLN A 221 8.14 28.93 -16.06
C GLN A 221 7.65 29.69 -14.83
#